data_cf1ae01ea3bd4224df8db4d5d083ed31
#
_entry.id   cf1ae01ea3bd4224df8db4d5d083ed31
#
_cell.length_a   1.000
_cell.length_b   1.000
_cell.length_c   1.000
_cell.angle_alpha   90.00
_cell.angle_beta   90.00
_cell.angle_gamma   90.00
#
_symmetry.space_group_name_H-M   'P 1'
#
loop_
_entity.id
_entity.type
_entity.pdbx_description
1 polymer ?
#
loop_
_entity_poly.entity_id
_entity_poly.type
_entity_poly.pdbx_seq_one_letter_code
_entity_poly.pdbx_strand_id
1 'polypeptide(L)'
;MAHDPWLDRWLPVLVRHAGGGAVMEIGCGGGEDTATLLAAGLPVIAFDRAPEAVAAARERAPQARIECRDIRDPFPAEPGSLGVVVASLSLHYFSWVETQAIVQRVREVLRPGGLLLCRLNADDDLHFGAHGHPPIEPHLFMVDGHPKRFFDEDQVQRLFAAGWQIQSLRRDVSHKYGQPKSLLEVACERAGS
;
A
#
# COMPACT_ATOMS: atom_id res chain seq x y z
N MET A 1 -13.57 4.42 15.26
CA MET A 1 -12.40 5.00 14.56
C MET A 1 -12.91 5.99 13.54
N ALA A 2 -12.27 7.16 13.39
CA ALA A 2 -12.65 8.11 12.36
C ALA A 2 -12.38 7.50 10.97
N HIS A 3 -13.32 7.71 10.04
CA HIS A 3 -13.13 7.34 8.64
C HIS A 3 -11.96 8.18 8.06
N ASP A 4 -11.07 7.52 7.32
CA ASP A 4 -9.97 8.19 6.61
C ASP A 4 -10.32 8.20 5.10
N PRO A 5 -10.85 9.32 4.57
CA PRO A 5 -11.36 9.40 3.20
C PRO A 5 -10.24 9.56 2.15
N TRP A 6 -9.04 9.11 2.44
CA TRP A 6 -7.87 9.32 1.58
C TRP A 6 -8.04 8.76 0.15
N LEU A 7 -8.79 7.65 0.01
CA LEU A 7 -9.08 7.05 -1.29
C LEU A 7 -10.08 7.85 -2.13
N ASP A 8 -10.97 8.62 -1.52
CA ASP A 8 -12.09 9.27 -2.22
C ASP A 8 -11.62 10.10 -3.42
N ARG A 9 -10.56 10.87 -3.24
CA ARG A 9 -9.96 11.69 -4.31
C ARG A 9 -9.34 10.87 -5.44
N TRP A 10 -8.98 9.61 -5.16
CA TRP A 10 -8.33 8.71 -6.11
C TRP A 10 -9.32 7.83 -6.88
N LEU A 11 -10.54 7.64 -6.38
CA LEU A 11 -11.52 6.72 -6.97
C LEU A 11 -11.72 6.93 -8.48
N PRO A 12 -11.86 8.17 -9.01
CA PRO A 12 -12.00 8.36 -10.46
C PRO A 12 -10.78 7.88 -11.26
N VAL A 13 -9.57 8.04 -10.70
CA VAL A 13 -8.31 7.58 -11.30
C VAL A 13 -8.23 6.06 -11.25
N LEU A 14 -8.54 5.46 -10.08
CA LEU A 14 -8.50 4.02 -9.90
C LEU A 14 -9.50 3.30 -10.82
N VAL A 15 -10.74 3.79 -10.94
CA VAL A 15 -11.76 3.23 -11.83
C VAL A 15 -11.27 3.25 -13.29
N ARG A 16 -10.69 4.36 -13.73
CA ARG A 16 -10.13 4.47 -15.09
C ARG A 16 -8.97 3.49 -15.32
N HIS A 17 -8.03 3.40 -14.39
CA HIS A 17 -6.88 2.47 -14.52
C HIS A 17 -7.29 1.01 -14.37
N ALA A 18 -8.28 0.67 -13.55
CA ALA A 18 -8.80 -0.69 -13.44
C ALA A 18 -9.42 -1.15 -14.76
N GLY A 19 -10.09 -0.25 -15.50
CA GLY A 19 -10.68 -0.57 -16.81
C GLY A 19 -11.69 -1.72 -16.76
N GLY A 20 -12.45 -1.82 -15.67
CA GLY A 20 -13.38 -2.92 -15.39
C GLY A 20 -12.76 -4.18 -14.81
N GLY A 21 -11.43 -4.24 -14.68
CA GLY A 21 -10.72 -5.35 -14.02
C GLY A 21 -10.66 -5.21 -12.50
N ALA A 22 -10.16 -6.26 -11.85
CA ALA A 22 -9.99 -6.27 -10.39
C ALA A 22 -8.85 -5.34 -9.94
N VAL A 23 -9.01 -4.78 -8.74
CA VAL A 23 -7.97 -4.09 -7.98
C VAL A 23 -7.39 -5.06 -6.95
N MET A 24 -6.06 -5.09 -6.79
CA MET A 24 -5.44 -5.82 -5.71
C MET A 24 -5.11 -4.87 -4.57
N GLU A 25 -5.52 -5.22 -3.34
CA GLU A 25 -5.19 -4.50 -2.11
C GLU A 25 -4.23 -5.30 -1.25
N ILE A 26 -3.06 -4.72 -0.95
CA ILE A 26 -2.01 -5.33 -0.14
C ILE A 26 -2.09 -4.81 1.30
N GLY A 27 -2.29 -5.71 2.26
CA GLY A 27 -2.42 -5.35 3.68
C GLY A 27 -3.75 -4.65 3.96
N CYS A 28 -4.85 -5.35 3.67
CA CYS A 28 -6.20 -4.78 3.75
C CYS A 28 -6.69 -4.51 5.18
N GLY A 29 -5.97 -4.99 6.21
CA GLY A 29 -6.41 -4.85 7.59
C GLY A 29 -7.86 -5.29 7.78
N GLY A 30 -8.66 -4.49 8.46
CA GLY A 30 -10.10 -4.76 8.66
C GLY A 30 -11.01 -4.43 7.47
N GLY A 31 -10.47 -4.19 6.27
CA GLY A 31 -11.22 -4.06 5.02
C GLY A 31 -11.92 -2.71 4.80
N GLU A 32 -11.45 -1.63 5.42
CA GLU A 32 -12.05 -0.29 5.25
C GLU A 32 -11.84 0.22 3.81
N ASP A 33 -10.61 0.18 3.32
CA ASP A 33 -10.27 0.56 1.95
C ASP A 33 -10.88 -0.41 0.94
N THR A 34 -10.91 -1.73 1.25
CA THR A 34 -11.62 -2.76 0.47
C THR A 34 -13.09 -2.39 0.24
N ALA A 35 -13.79 -2.02 1.32
CA ALA A 35 -15.20 -1.63 1.23
C ALA A 35 -15.41 -0.36 0.41
N THR A 36 -14.51 0.62 0.53
CA THR A 36 -14.53 1.86 -0.28
C THR A 36 -14.34 1.55 -1.77
N LEU A 37 -13.40 0.68 -2.12
CA LEU A 37 -13.16 0.26 -3.50
C LEU A 37 -14.37 -0.49 -4.09
N LEU A 38 -14.98 -1.42 -3.32
CA LEU A 38 -16.20 -2.12 -3.73
C LEU A 38 -17.36 -1.15 -3.96
N ALA A 39 -17.55 -0.18 -3.07
CA ALA A 39 -18.61 0.84 -3.21
C ALA A 39 -18.45 1.69 -4.47
N ALA A 40 -17.23 1.85 -4.96
CA ALA A 40 -16.92 2.49 -6.24
C ALA A 40 -17.12 1.55 -7.46
N GLY A 41 -17.61 0.34 -7.26
CA GLY A 41 -17.88 -0.63 -8.34
C GLY A 41 -16.64 -1.39 -8.80
N LEU A 42 -15.56 -1.38 -8.03
CA LEU A 42 -14.32 -2.08 -8.36
C LEU A 42 -14.33 -3.49 -7.74
N PRO A 43 -14.18 -4.57 -8.51
CA PRO A 43 -13.90 -5.88 -7.94
C PRO A 43 -12.56 -5.86 -7.19
N VAL A 44 -12.51 -6.45 -5.98
CA VAL A 44 -11.31 -6.39 -5.14
C VAL A 44 -10.79 -7.79 -4.83
N ILE A 45 -9.48 -7.97 -5.00
CA ILE A 45 -8.70 -9.07 -4.46
C ILE A 45 -7.83 -8.47 -3.36
N ALA A 46 -8.06 -8.85 -2.11
CA ALA A 46 -7.34 -8.29 -0.98
C ALA A 46 -6.65 -9.38 -0.16
N PHE A 47 -5.60 -9.03 0.55
CA PHE A 47 -5.00 -9.93 1.52
C PHE A 47 -4.37 -9.19 2.69
N ASP A 48 -4.29 -9.90 3.83
CA ASP A 48 -3.53 -9.49 5.01
C ASP A 48 -2.92 -10.75 5.66
N ARG A 49 -1.84 -10.58 6.40
CA ARG A 49 -1.19 -11.69 7.11
C ARG A 49 -1.88 -12.05 8.44
N ALA A 50 -2.66 -11.12 9.01
CA ALA A 50 -3.30 -11.26 10.31
C ALA A 50 -4.67 -11.93 10.15
N PRO A 51 -4.89 -13.17 10.67
CA PRO A 51 -6.15 -13.88 10.51
C PRO A 51 -7.37 -13.12 11.05
N GLU A 52 -7.18 -12.39 12.16
CA GLU A 52 -8.23 -11.56 12.76
C GLU A 52 -8.62 -10.36 11.88
N ALA A 53 -7.65 -9.74 11.21
CA ALA A 53 -7.89 -8.68 10.25
C ALA A 53 -8.65 -9.20 9.03
N VAL A 54 -8.24 -10.36 8.50
CA VAL A 54 -8.92 -11.04 7.38
C VAL A 54 -10.36 -11.39 7.73
N ALA A 55 -10.61 -11.90 8.94
CA ALA A 55 -11.99 -12.20 9.39
C ALA A 55 -12.84 -10.94 9.40
N ALA A 56 -12.36 -9.84 10.00
CA ALA A 56 -13.06 -8.56 10.03
C ALA A 56 -13.28 -7.99 8.62
N ALA A 57 -12.29 -8.10 7.74
CA ALA A 57 -12.41 -7.64 6.35
C ALA A 57 -13.47 -8.44 5.57
N ARG A 58 -13.56 -9.74 5.75
CA ARG A 58 -14.59 -10.58 5.12
C ARG A 58 -16.01 -10.24 5.59
N GLU A 59 -16.16 -9.89 6.86
CA GLU A 59 -17.45 -9.40 7.38
C GLU A 59 -17.83 -8.05 6.79
N ARG A 60 -16.86 -7.13 6.68
CA ARG A 60 -17.09 -5.78 6.16
C ARG A 60 -17.28 -5.73 4.65
N ALA A 61 -16.58 -6.56 3.90
CA ALA A 61 -16.51 -6.54 2.45
C ALA A 61 -16.76 -7.96 1.86
N PRO A 62 -17.94 -8.58 2.07
CA PRO A 62 -18.18 -9.97 1.70
C PRO A 62 -18.15 -10.25 0.19
N GLN A 63 -18.20 -9.21 -0.64
CA GLN A 63 -18.08 -9.34 -2.10
C GLN A 63 -16.63 -9.38 -2.58
N ALA A 64 -15.66 -9.03 -1.74
CA ALA A 64 -14.25 -9.09 -2.10
C ALA A 64 -13.70 -10.52 -1.95
N ARG A 65 -12.74 -10.87 -2.79
CA ARG A 65 -11.90 -12.04 -2.55
C ARG A 65 -10.81 -11.68 -1.56
N ILE A 66 -10.90 -12.18 -0.31
CA ILE A 66 -9.96 -11.85 0.76
C ILE A 66 -9.23 -13.10 1.25
N GLU A 67 -7.90 -13.06 1.22
CA GLU A 67 -7.02 -14.16 1.59
C GLU A 67 -6.19 -13.82 2.82
N CYS A 68 -5.91 -14.82 3.67
CA CYS A 68 -4.89 -14.73 4.70
C CYS A 68 -3.55 -15.12 4.06
N ARG A 69 -2.66 -14.14 3.86
CA ARG A 69 -1.44 -14.32 3.07
C ARG A 69 -0.34 -13.34 3.50
N ASP A 70 0.90 -13.80 3.55
CA ASP A 70 2.05 -12.89 3.72
C ASP A 70 2.36 -12.21 2.37
N ILE A 71 2.77 -10.95 2.43
CA ILE A 71 3.18 -10.19 1.24
C ILE A 71 4.41 -10.80 0.54
N ARG A 72 5.19 -11.63 1.25
CA ARG A 72 6.34 -12.36 0.69
C ARG A 72 5.93 -13.54 -0.16
N ASP A 73 4.70 -14.07 0.00
CA ASP A 73 4.17 -15.14 -0.84
C ASP A 73 3.87 -14.62 -2.26
N PRO A 74 3.73 -15.51 -3.26
CA PRO A 74 3.25 -15.13 -4.59
C PRO A 74 1.93 -14.38 -4.51
N PHE A 75 1.78 -13.29 -5.26
CA PHE A 75 0.53 -12.53 -5.29
C PHE A 75 -0.61 -13.31 -5.92
N PRO A 76 -1.86 -13.12 -5.48
CA PRO A 76 -3.04 -13.83 -6.01
C PRO A 76 -3.54 -13.24 -7.34
N ALA A 77 -2.62 -12.91 -8.24
CA ALA A 77 -2.87 -12.31 -9.54
C ALA A 77 -1.82 -12.74 -10.56
N GLU A 78 -2.24 -12.95 -11.79
CA GLU A 78 -1.34 -13.29 -12.89
C GLU A 78 -0.48 -12.09 -13.33
N PRO A 79 0.71 -12.32 -13.88
CA PRO A 79 1.53 -11.23 -14.42
C PRO A 79 0.78 -10.40 -15.45
N GLY A 80 0.88 -9.09 -15.34
CA GLY A 80 0.27 -8.13 -16.27
C GLY A 80 -1.28 -8.11 -16.27
N SER A 81 -1.94 -8.72 -15.29
CA SER A 81 -3.40 -8.83 -15.27
C SER A 81 -4.11 -7.65 -14.61
N LEU A 82 -3.41 -6.89 -13.78
CA LEU A 82 -4.02 -5.83 -12.97
C LEU A 82 -3.81 -4.43 -13.58
N GLY A 83 -4.85 -3.61 -13.52
CA GLY A 83 -4.74 -2.18 -13.79
C GLY A 83 -4.39 -1.32 -12.58
N VAL A 84 -4.65 -1.84 -11.37
CA VAL A 84 -4.45 -1.11 -10.11
C VAL A 84 -4.00 -2.04 -9.00
N VAL A 85 -3.02 -1.57 -8.22
CA VAL A 85 -2.67 -2.11 -6.90
C VAL A 85 -2.73 -0.98 -5.87
N VAL A 86 -3.33 -1.24 -4.72
CA VAL A 86 -3.39 -0.33 -3.57
C VAL A 86 -2.61 -0.94 -2.41
N ALA A 87 -1.75 -0.16 -1.75
CA ALA A 87 -0.93 -0.61 -0.62
C ALA A 87 -0.82 0.50 0.44
N SER A 88 -1.81 0.58 1.33
CA SER A 88 -1.84 1.61 2.36
C SER A 88 -1.14 1.14 3.64
N LEU A 89 0.02 1.75 3.95
CA LEU A 89 0.79 1.48 5.17
C LEU A 89 1.14 -0.02 5.36
N SER A 90 1.38 -0.73 4.27
CA SER A 90 1.72 -2.17 4.27
C SER A 90 3.12 -2.49 3.75
N LEU A 91 3.82 -1.52 3.13
CA LEU A 91 5.15 -1.73 2.53
C LEU A 91 6.32 -1.34 3.45
N HIS A 92 6.08 -0.91 4.67
CA HIS A 92 7.08 -0.31 5.54
C HIS A 92 7.62 -1.24 6.66
N TYR A 93 7.37 -2.54 6.58
CA TYR A 93 7.82 -3.50 7.61
C TYR A 93 9.07 -4.29 7.21
N PHE A 94 9.75 -3.91 6.14
CA PHE A 94 10.73 -4.73 5.45
C PHE A 94 12.08 -4.03 5.33
N SER A 95 13.16 -4.82 5.19
CA SER A 95 14.47 -4.32 4.78
C SER A 95 14.38 -3.64 3.40
N TRP A 96 15.39 -2.83 3.06
CA TRP A 96 15.41 -2.16 1.76
C TRP A 96 15.34 -3.15 0.60
N VAL A 97 16.12 -4.23 0.69
CA VAL A 97 16.14 -5.27 -0.34
C VAL A 97 14.79 -5.97 -0.49
N GLU A 98 14.13 -6.30 0.62
CA GLU A 98 12.79 -6.89 0.59
C GLU A 98 11.75 -5.92 0.04
N THR A 99 11.81 -4.64 0.42
CA THR A 99 10.91 -3.60 -0.10
C THR A 99 11.04 -3.47 -1.61
N GLN A 100 12.26 -3.43 -2.12
CA GLN A 100 12.52 -3.42 -3.58
C GLN A 100 11.97 -4.66 -4.27
N ALA A 101 12.17 -5.85 -3.70
CA ALA A 101 11.65 -7.10 -4.25
C ALA A 101 10.11 -7.12 -4.27
N ILE A 102 9.46 -6.61 -3.23
CA ILE A 102 7.99 -6.49 -3.17
C ILE A 102 7.49 -5.54 -4.26
N VAL A 103 8.08 -4.35 -4.38
CA VAL A 103 7.70 -3.35 -5.40
C VAL A 103 7.92 -3.89 -6.81
N GLN A 104 8.99 -4.67 -7.04
CA GLN A 104 9.22 -5.33 -8.32
C GLN A 104 8.10 -6.34 -8.64
N ARG A 105 7.67 -7.16 -7.67
CA ARG A 105 6.55 -8.11 -7.87
C ARG A 105 5.22 -7.39 -8.11
N VAL A 106 4.99 -6.23 -7.44
CA VAL A 106 3.84 -5.37 -7.75
C VAL A 106 3.87 -4.93 -9.21
N ARG A 107 5.05 -4.53 -9.70
CA ARG A 107 5.22 -4.16 -11.11
C ARG A 107 4.91 -5.31 -12.07
N GLU A 108 5.27 -6.53 -11.70
CA GLU A 108 5.04 -7.72 -12.54
C GLU A 108 3.55 -8.03 -12.71
N VAL A 109 2.72 -7.90 -11.68
CA VAL A 109 1.28 -8.15 -11.76
C VAL A 109 0.49 -7.00 -12.40
N LEU A 110 1.02 -5.78 -12.37
CA LEU A 110 0.42 -4.65 -13.08
C LEU A 110 0.66 -4.79 -14.60
N ARG A 111 -0.33 -4.46 -15.41
CA ARG A 111 -0.14 -4.27 -16.86
C ARG A 111 0.66 -2.99 -17.13
N PRO A 112 1.30 -2.83 -18.31
CA PRO A 112 1.89 -1.55 -18.72
C PRO A 112 0.86 -0.41 -18.59
N GLY A 113 1.26 0.72 -18.00
CA GLY A 113 0.34 1.82 -17.66
C GLY A 113 -0.56 1.55 -16.45
N GLY A 114 -0.40 0.41 -15.76
CA GLY A 114 -1.11 0.13 -14.51
C GLY A 114 -0.55 0.95 -13.35
N LEU A 115 -1.40 1.24 -12.36
CA LEU A 115 -1.14 2.15 -11.26
C LEU A 115 -0.92 1.42 -9.94
N LEU A 116 0.17 1.75 -9.23
CA LEU A 116 0.33 1.51 -7.82
C LEU A 116 -0.01 2.80 -7.06
N LEU A 117 -0.97 2.73 -6.15
CA LEU A 117 -1.25 3.78 -5.18
C LEU A 117 -0.87 3.29 -3.79
N CYS A 118 0.08 3.94 -3.13
CA CYS A 118 0.51 3.52 -1.79
C CYS A 118 0.69 4.69 -0.82
N ARG A 119 0.58 4.37 0.48
CA ARG A 119 0.95 5.26 1.58
C ARG A 119 2.09 4.62 2.38
N LEU A 120 3.12 5.40 2.67
CA LEU A 120 4.33 5.00 3.38
C LEU A 120 4.49 5.85 4.64
N ASN A 121 5.10 5.30 5.71
CA ASN A 121 5.48 6.11 6.86
C ASN A 121 6.49 7.18 6.43
N ALA A 122 6.26 8.44 6.79
CA ALA A 122 7.21 9.51 6.51
C ALA A 122 8.32 9.57 7.59
N ASP A 123 9.48 10.09 7.21
CA ASP A 123 10.66 10.23 8.08
C ASP A 123 10.46 11.21 9.24
N ASP A 124 9.45 12.05 9.17
CA ASP A 124 9.02 12.98 10.23
C ASP A 124 7.81 12.49 11.05
N ASP A 125 7.47 11.20 10.96
CA ASP A 125 6.35 10.60 11.73
C ASP A 125 6.76 10.34 13.19
N LEU A 126 6.96 11.41 13.95
CA LEU A 126 7.51 11.39 15.31
C LEU A 126 6.64 10.62 16.31
N HIS A 127 5.33 10.65 16.17
CA HIS A 127 4.41 9.95 17.07
C HIS A 127 4.41 8.42 16.88
N PHE A 128 4.89 7.93 15.75
CA PHE A 128 4.83 6.51 15.40
C PHE A 128 6.19 5.86 15.18
N GLY A 129 7.27 6.52 15.63
CA GLY A 129 8.58 5.89 15.81
C GLY A 129 9.65 6.25 14.79
N ALA A 130 9.53 7.38 14.07
CA ALA A 130 10.57 7.82 13.13
C ALA A 130 11.92 8.13 13.82
N HIS A 131 11.93 8.38 15.13
CA HIS A 131 13.14 8.68 15.90
C HIS A 131 13.14 7.99 17.27
N GLY A 132 14.34 7.82 17.82
CA GLY A 132 14.52 7.34 19.21
C GLY A 132 14.44 5.83 19.38
N HIS A 133 14.44 5.06 18.30
CA HIS A 133 14.38 3.60 18.32
C HIS A 133 15.68 2.96 17.81
N PRO A 134 16.00 1.71 18.23
CA PRO A 134 17.18 0.99 17.76
C PRO A 134 17.15 0.81 16.23
N PRO A 135 18.21 1.25 15.51
CA PRO A 135 18.29 1.07 14.07
C PRO A 135 18.58 -0.40 13.72
N ILE A 136 17.95 -0.90 12.68
CA ILE A 136 18.24 -2.20 12.04
C ILE A 136 19.13 -1.95 10.81
N GLU A 137 18.74 -0.98 10.01
CA GLU A 137 19.49 -0.44 8.86
C GLU A 137 19.06 1.02 8.64
N PRO A 138 19.67 1.78 7.72
CA PRO A 138 19.22 3.15 7.44
C PRO A 138 17.71 3.23 7.21
N HIS A 139 17.05 4.11 7.95
CA HIS A 139 15.59 4.36 7.94
C HIS A 139 14.69 3.19 8.36
N LEU A 140 15.25 2.07 8.83
CA LEU A 140 14.50 0.95 9.40
C LEU A 140 14.85 0.80 10.88
N PHE A 141 13.86 0.89 11.74
CA PHE A 141 14.02 0.83 13.19
C PHE A 141 13.18 -0.28 13.81
N MET A 142 13.62 -0.77 14.99
CA MET A 142 12.81 -1.67 15.82
C MET A 142 11.87 -0.83 16.69
N VAL A 143 10.59 -0.73 16.32
CA VAL A 143 9.57 0.04 17.00
C VAL A 143 8.55 -0.90 17.60
N ASP A 144 8.41 -0.92 18.94
CA ASP A 144 7.45 -1.78 19.67
C ASP A 144 7.55 -3.26 19.27
N GLY A 145 8.80 -3.75 19.10
CA GLY A 145 9.07 -5.15 18.74
C GLY A 145 8.87 -5.51 17.26
N HIS A 146 8.61 -4.53 16.42
CA HIS A 146 8.43 -4.71 14.98
C HIS A 146 9.35 -3.80 14.16
N PRO A 147 9.93 -4.29 13.06
CA PRO A 147 10.64 -3.43 12.12
C PRO A 147 9.67 -2.44 11.48
N LYS A 148 10.05 -1.17 11.47
CA LYS A 148 9.32 -0.10 10.77
C LYS A 148 10.30 0.76 9.97
N ARG A 149 10.03 0.89 8.68
CA ARG A 149 10.73 1.78 7.77
C ARG A 149 10.01 3.11 7.67
N PHE A 150 10.79 4.18 7.66
CA PHE A 150 10.34 5.54 7.43
C PHE A 150 11.01 6.08 6.18
N PHE A 151 10.25 6.70 5.30
CA PHE A 151 10.72 7.13 3.99
C PHE A 151 10.83 8.65 3.93
N ASP A 152 11.93 9.12 3.36
CA ASP A 152 12.04 10.44 2.80
C ASP A 152 11.72 10.42 1.29
N GLU A 153 11.64 11.59 0.67
CA GLU A 153 11.32 11.71 -0.76
C GLU A 153 12.41 11.10 -1.65
N ASP A 154 13.69 11.20 -1.25
CA ASP A 154 14.82 10.62 -1.99
C ASP A 154 14.75 9.09 -2.01
N GLN A 155 14.35 8.48 -0.92
CA GLN A 155 14.13 7.04 -0.86
C GLN A 155 12.96 6.60 -1.75
N VAL A 156 11.86 7.36 -1.78
CA VAL A 156 10.76 7.09 -2.69
C VAL A 156 11.22 7.20 -4.15
N GLN A 157 11.98 8.24 -4.50
CA GLN A 157 12.55 8.38 -5.85
C GLN A 157 13.45 7.19 -6.23
N ARG A 158 14.29 6.72 -5.29
CA ARG A 158 15.14 5.54 -5.52
C ARG A 158 14.37 4.24 -5.62
N LEU A 159 13.32 4.08 -4.80
CA LEU A 159 12.48 2.87 -4.81
C LEU A 159 11.74 2.69 -6.14
N PHE A 160 11.30 3.80 -6.72
CA PHE A 160 10.54 3.83 -7.97
C PHE A 160 11.35 4.32 -9.18
N ALA A 161 12.70 4.26 -9.12
CA ALA A 161 13.55 4.75 -10.22
C ALA A 161 13.48 3.86 -11.48
N ALA A 162 13.35 2.54 -11.33
CA ALA A 162 13.45 1.60 -12.44
C ALA A 162 12.08 0.99 -12.80
N GLY A 163 11.61 1.30 -14.01
CA GLY A 163 10.37 0.73 -14.55
C GLY A 163 9.08 1.34 -13.99
N TRP A 164 9.18 2.49 -13.33
CA TRP A 164 8.06 3.26 -12.81
C TRP A 164 8.11 4.71 -13.26
N GLN A 165 6.96 5.35 -13.30
CA GLN A 165 6.81 6.78 -13.47
C GLN A 165 5.99 7.31 -12.29
N ILE A 166 6.60 8.11 -11.42
CA ILE A 166 5.92 8.76 -10.30
C ILE A 166 5.00 9.84 -10.86
N GLN A 167 3.69 9.64 -10.69
CA GLN A 167 2.65 10.59 -11.11
C GLN A 167 2.35 11.60 -10.01
N SER A 168 2.46 11.18 -8.75
CA SER A 168 2.26 12.02 -7.58
C SER A 168 3.09 11.51 -6.41
N LEU A 169 3.72 12.43 -5.71
CA LEU A 169 4.38 12.21 -4.42
C LEU A 169 4.04 13.41 -3.54
N ARG A 170 3.36 13.15 -2.44
CA ARG A 170 3.00 14.22 -1.51
C ARG A 170 3.05 13.75 -0.06
N ARG A 171 3.43 14.64 0.82
CA ARG A 171 3.33 14.46 2.26
C ARG A 171 1.89 14.74 2.69
N ASP A 172 1.35 13.89 3.56
CA ASP A 172 -0.01 14.02 4.11
C ASP A 172 -0.02 13.66 5.60
N VAL A 173 -1.06 14.03 6.31
CA VAL A 173 -1.23 13.73 7.74
C VAL A 173 -2.59 13.05 7.94
N SER A 174 -2.56 11.82 8.45
CA SER A 174 -3.77 11.10 8.85
C SER A 174 -4.04 11.31 10.35
N HIS A 175 -5.28 11.63 10.69
CA HIS A 175 -5.76 11.74 12.07
C HIS A 175 -6.53 10.50 12.56
N LYS A 176 -6.57 9.44 11.76
CA LYS A 176 -7.27 8.18 12.05
C LYS A 176 -6.76 7.48 13.31
N TYR A 177 -5.50 7.68 13.68
CA TYR A 177 -4.79 6.90 14.69
C TYR A 177 -4.73 7.57 16.07
N GLY A 178 -5.55 8.58 16.34
CA GLY A 178 -5.60 9.31 17.60
C GLY A 178 -4.52 10.39 17.77
N GLN A 179 -3.34 10.17 17.19
CA GLN A 179 -2.28 11.18 17.03
C GLN A 179 -2.07 11.45 15.55
N PRO A 180 -1.61 12.66 15.18
CA PRO A 180 -1.26 12.97 13.80
C PRO A 180 -0.18 12.00 13.30
N LYS A 181 -0.46 11.29 12.23
CA LYS A 181 0.47 10.37 11.57
C LYS A 181 0.95 10.97 10.26
N SER A 182 2.25 11.28 10.18
CA SER A 182 2.86 11.76 8.95
C SER A 182 3.13 10.61 7.98
N LEU A 183 2.78 10.80 6.72
CA LEU A 183 2.95 9.79 5.69
C LEU A 183 3.27 10.41 4.33
N LEU A 184 3.85 9.61 3.45
CA LEU A 184 4.01 9.90 2.04
C LEU A 184 2.97 9.13 1.24
N GLU A 185 2.16 9.84 0.48
CA GLU A 185 1.22 9.26 -0.48
C GLU A 185 1.87 9.29 -1.87
N VAL A 186 1.93 8.13 -2.49
CA VAL A 186 2.66 7.93 -3.76
C VAL A 186 1.73 7.25 -4.77
N ALA A 187 1.63 7.83 -5.95
CA ALA A 187 1.01 7.22 -7.11
C ALA A 187 2.07 7.01 -8.18
N CYS A 188 2.31 5.75 -8.54
CA CYS A 188 3.31 5.35 -9.54
C CYS A 188 2.64 4.56 -10.65
N GLU A 189 2.93 4.89 -11.89
CA GLU A 189 2.50 4.13 -13.06
C GLU A 189 3.62 3.19 -13.52
N ARG A 190 3.28 1.93 -13.84
CA ARG A 190 4.21 1.02 -14.47
C ARG A 190 4.59 1.57 -15.83
N ALA A 191 5.87 1.93 -16.03
CA ALA A 191 6.37 2.37 -17.32
C ALA A 191 6.15 1.29 -18.39
N GLY A 192 5.78 1.71 -19.59
CA GLY A 192 5.76 0.85 -20.78
C GLY A 192 7.17 0.33 -21.06
N SER A 193 7.27 -0.87 -21.59
CA SER A 193 8.54 -1.46 -22.08
C SER A 193 8.99 -0.72 -23.32
#